data_710603677d013ffd6a32d737a21e2400
#
_entry.id   710603677d013ffd6a32d737a21e2400
#
_cell.length_a   1.000
_cell.length_b   1.000
_cell.length_c   1.000
_cell.angle_alpha   90.00
_cell.angle_beta   90.00
_cell.angle_gamma   90.00
#
_symmetry.space_group_name_H-M   'P 1'
#
loop_
_entity.id
_entity.type
_entity.pdbx_description
1 polymer ?
#
loop_
_entity_poly.entity_id
_entity_poly.type
_entity_poly.pdbx_seq_one_letter_code
_entity_poly.pdbx_strand_id
1 'polypeptide(L)'
;MAMAMAGTVAAGVTWSPAVASAQSPQPAFYTDQAPGGAATAGKRVIALTFDDGPGPYTPQVLSVLQRYQVPATFFEIGENIVEYPQYTRMVAAAGYPVEDHTWTHPDLTTIPVAQFPYQIDQTQNEIASLTGQTPACVRPPYDAWDTTVLDQIAQRGLTTMSYSVDPKDWSLPGVQTIVDRVVGAAFPGAVVDMHDGGGDRSETVDALPQIIGDLESQGYTLVPICGAMTEHVPQSSAVYSFGSAPPPGQPVTSDAPLVGAAVDPSGTGYWLAAQDGGVFALGSAGFDGSLPSLGVDPARPVAGIASTSDGGGYWLVAGDGGVFAIGDARFF
;
A
#
# COMPACT_ATOMS: atom_id res chain seq x y z
N MET A 1 10.14 -0.98 92.34
CA MET A 1 10.78 -1.53 91.14
C MET A 1 9.68 -1.63 90.10
N ALA A 2 9.51 -0.58 89.25
CA ALA A 2 8.46 -0.50 88.22
C ALA A 2 9.13 -0.24 86.90
N MET A 3 8.95 -1.16 85.99
CA MET A 3 9.56 -1.14 84.64
C MET A 3 8.58 -0.50 83.65
N ALA A 4 8.92 0.64 83.09
CA ALA A 4 8.13 1.32 82.09
C ALA A 4 8.38 0.66 80.70
N MET A 5 7.29 0.21 80.08
CA MET A 5 7.33 -0.20 78.67
C MET A 5 7.01 1.00 77.72
N ALA A 6 7.95 1.32 76.90
CA ALA A 6 7.75 2.32 75.84
C ALA A 6 7.05 1.68 74.65
N GLY A 7 5.85 2.21 74.32
CA GLY A 7 5.13 1.83 73.09
C GLY A 7 5.63 2.62 71.89
N THR A 8 6.10 1.93 70.86
CA THR A 8 6.44 2.48 69.55
C THR A 8 5.17 2.69 68.75
N VAL A 9 4.87 3.95 68.38
CA VAL A 9 3.81 4.30 67.44
C VAL A 9 4.36 4.10 66.00
N ALA A 10 3.80 3.14 65.27
CA ALA A 10 4.08 2.95 63.84
C ALA A 10 3.33 4.01 63.03
N ALA A 11 4.06 4.86 62.36
CA ALA A 11 3.48 5.80 61.38
C ALA A 11 2.96 5.02 60.16
N GLY A 12 1.65 4.97 60.01
CA GLY A 12 1.00 4.41 58.84
C GLY A 12 1.23 5.33 57.62
N VAL A 13 1.97 4.82 56.65
CA VAL A 13 2.09 5.45 55.31
C VAL A 13 0.81 5.15 54.57
N THR A 14 -0.08 6.13 54.44
CA THR A 14 -1.24 6.03 53.54
C THR A 14 -0.79 6.24 52.11
N TRP A 15 -0.76 5.17 51.35
CA TRP A 15 -0.66 5.25 49.87
C TRP A 15 -1.99 5.75 49.34
N SER A 16 -2.02 7.00 48.86
CA SER A 16 -3.06 7.45 47.93
C SER A 16 -2.70 6.94 46.57
N PRO A 17 -3.57 6.16 45.89
CA PRO A 17 -3.32 5.87 44.48
C PRO A 17 -3.41 7.19 43.71
N ALA A 18 -2.30 7.59 43.08
CA ALA A 18 -2.34 8.64 42.08
C ALA A 18 -3.29 8.15 40.99
N VAL A 19 -4.42 8.80 40.84
CA VAL A 19 -5.30 8.65 39.68
C VAL A 19 -4.47 9.21 38.54
N ALA A 20 -3.86 8.33 37.73
CA ALA A 20 -3.31 8.69 36.46
C ALA A 20 -4.49 9.26 35.67
N SER A 21 -4.47 10.56 35.39
CA SER A 21 -5.37 11.16 34.44
C SER A 21 -5.09 10.45 33.11
N ALA A 22 -6.04 9.62 32.66
CA ALA A 22 -6.00 9.08 31.31
C ALA A 22 -5.99 10.29 30.36
N GLN A 23 -4.86 10.55 29.74
CA GLN A 23 -4.80 11.49 28.64
C GLN A 23 -5.72 10.93 27.56
N SER A 24 -6.66 11.78 27.10
CA SER A 24 -7.50 11.42 25.96
C SER A 24 -6.57 11.02 24.79
N PRO A 25 -6.86 9.92 24.10
CA PRO A 25 -6.09 9.56 22.94
C PRO A 25 -6.09 10.73 21.93
N GLN A 26 -4.97 10.95 21.30
CA GLN A 26 -4.78 11.97 20.26
C GLN A 26 -4.51 11.27 18.95
N PRO A 27 -4.88 11.84 17.81
CA PRO A 27 -4.48 11.30 16.52
C PRO A 27 -2.97 11.10 16.48
N ALA A 28 -2.54 9.94 16.04
CA ALA A 28 -1.13 9.68 15.85
C ALA A 28 -0.71 10.24 14.49
N PHE A 29 0.17 11.24 14.51
CA PHE A 29 0.88 11.67 13.31
C PHE A 29 2.16 10.85 13.20
N TYR A 30 2.52 10.44 11.99
CA TYR A 30 3.81 9.78 11.79
C TYR A 30 4.94 10.74 12.17
N THR A 31 5.87 10.26 12.98
CA THR A 31 7.08 10.98 13.37
C THR A 31 8.30 10.29 12.75
N ASP A 32 9.51 10.75 13.05
CA ASP A 32 10.77 10.14 12.62
C ASP A 32 11.06 8.74 13.23
N GLN A 33 10.04 8.13 13.88
CA GLN A 33 10.14 6.79 14.44
C GLN A 33 9.32 5.80 13.60
N ALA A 34 10.00 4.83 13.04
CA ALA A 34 9.33 3.74 12.34
C ALA A 34 8.45 2.92 13.30
N PRO A 35 7.28 2.44 12.86
CA PRO A 35 6.50 1.48 13.61
C PRO A 35 7.35 0.26 13.96
N GLY A 36 7.42 -0.09 15.26
CA GLY A 36 8.28 -1.19 15.74
C GLY A 36 9.58 -0.76 16.42
N GLY A 37 9.79 0.54 16.65
CA GLY A 37 10.83 1.06 17.55
C GLY A 37 12.25 1.10 16.97
N ALA A 38 12.45 0.90 15.68
CA ALA A 38 13.72 1.23 15.05
C ALA A 38 13.79 2.76 14.91
N ALA A 39 14.56 3.41 15.77
CA ALA A 39 14.78 4.84 15.68
C ALA A 39 15.39 5.19 14.29
N THR A 40 14.67 5.98 13.52
CA THR A 40 15.19 6.57 12.27
C THR A 40 15.94 7.88 12.57
N ALA A 41 16.50 7.99 13.76
CA ALA A 41 17.17 9.19 14.26
C ALA A 41 18.14 9.75 13.21
N GLY A 42 17.85 10.95 12.74
CA GLY A 42 18.63 11.66 11.74
C GLY A 42 18.32 11.36 10.28
N LYS A 43 17.35 10.49 9.97
CA LYS A 43 16.85 10.29 8.61
C LYS A 43 15.64 11.19 8.33
N ARG A 44 15.58 11.73 7.12
CA ARG A 44 14.38 12.43 6.64
C ARG A 44 13.42 11.38 6.11
N VAL A 45 12.41 10.99 6.91
CA VAL A 45 11.38 10.04 6.50
C VAL A 45 10.10 10.75 6.11
N ILE A 46 9.33 10.16 5.18
CA ILE A 46 8.00 10.61 4.77
C ILE A 46 7.15 9.40 4.40
N ALA A 47 5.86 9.44 4.71
CA ALA A 47 4.93 8.38 4.37
C ALA A 47 3.98 8.83 3.26
N LEU A 48 3.84 8.01 2.21
CA LEU A 48 2.76 8.14 1.25
C LEU A 48 1.61 7.24 1.68
N THR A 49 0.40 7.78 1.70
CA THR A 49 -0.81 7.04 2.04
C THR A 49 -1.90 7.26 1.00
N PHE A 50 -2.77 6.27 0.84
CA PHE A 50 -3.85 6.29 -0.14
C PHE A 50 -5.15 5.93 0.53
N ASP A 51 -6.14 6.80 0.40
CA ASP A 51 -7.47 6.70 0.99
C ASP A 51 -8.54 6.36 -0.06
N ASP A 52 -9.73 6.01 0.41
CA ASP A 52 -10.93 5.71 -0.38
C ASP A 52 -10.85 4.46 -1.27
N GLY A 53 -9.75 3.73 -1.22
CA GLY A 53 -9.62 2.47 -1.93
C GLY A 53 -10.46 1.32 -1.29
N PRO A 54 -10.40 0.12 -1.92
CA PRO A 54 -9.88 -0.10 -3.25
C PRO A 54 -10.81 0.44 -4.35
N GLY A 55 -10.23 0.76 -5.49
CA GLY A 55 -10.97 1.28 -6.63
C GLY A 55 -10.28 0.98 -7.98
N PRO A 56 -10.85 1.44 -9.10
CA PRO A 56 -10.28 1.20 -10.43
C PRO A 56 -8.85 1.69 -10.61
N TYR A 57 -8.38 2.62 -9.78
CA TYR A 57 -7.03 3.17 -9.84
C TYR A 57 -6.03 2.49 -8.88
N THR A 58 -6.50 1.70 -7.91
CA THR A 58 -5.65 0.95 -6.97
C THR A 58 -4.57 0.12 -7.68
N PRO A 59 -4.86 -0.66 -8.75
CA PRO A 59 -3.83 -1.40 -9.46
C PRO A 59 -2.76 -0.52 -10.11
N GLN A 60 -3.15 0.67 -10.57
CA GLN A 60 -2.24 1.60 -11.23
C GLN A 60 -1.31 2.27 -10.22
N VAL A 61 -1.86 2.74 -9.09
CA VAL A 61 -1.08 3.25 -7.94
C VAL A 61 -0.08 2.19 -7.48
N LEU A 62 -0.55 0.98 -7.23
CA LEU A 62 0.29 -0.13 -6.79
C LEU A 62 1.42 -0.44 -7.79
N SER A 63 1.12 -0.43 -9.09
CA SER A 63 2.11 -0.64 -10.15
C SER A 63 3.23 0.41 -10.12
N VAL A 64 2.89 1.69 -9.88
CA VAL A 64 3.90 2.74 -9.73
C VAL A 64 4.75 2.51 -8.49
N LEU A 65 4.14 2.25 -7.33
CA LEU A 65 4.86 2.01 -6.08
C LEU A 65 5.83 0.82 -6.19
N GLN A 66 5.39 -0.27 -6.80
CA GLN A 66 6.24 -1.45 -7.05
C GLN A 66 7.39 -1.15 -8.01
N ARG A 67 7.12 -0.43 -9.10
CA ARG A 67 8.14 -0.03 -10.08
C ARG A 67 9.26 0.79 -9.45
N TYR A 68 8.92 1.68 -8.53
CA TYR A 68 9.88 2.51 -7.81
C TYR A 68 10.40 1.86 -6.53
N GLN A 69 9.86 0.67 -6.16
CA GLN A 69 10.20 -0.09 -4.95
C GLN A 69 10.06 0.74 -3.67
N VAL A 70 9.02 1.54 -3.59
CA VAL A 70 8.74 2.41 -2.45
C VAL A 70 7.57 1.90 -1.62
N PRO A 71 7.67 1.98 -0.28
CA PRO A 71 6.57 1.62 0.61
C PRO A 71 5.48 2.69 0.62
N ALA A 72 4.27 2.25 0.93
CA ALA A 72 3.11 3.09 1.18
C ALA A 72 2.14 2.37 2.12
N THR A 73 1.05 3.03 2.53
CA THR A 73 -0.04 2.43 3.31
C THR A 73 -1.37 2.79 2.65
N PHE A 74 -2.29 1.82 2.61
CA PHE A 74 -3.62 1.99 2.02
C PHE A 74 -4.67 1.98 3.14
N PHE A 75 -5.55 2.97 3.17
CA PHE A 75 -6.70 3.05 4.05
C PHE A 75 -7.96 2.78 3.23
N GLU A 76 -8.50 1.58 3.37
CA GLU A 76 -9.57 1.08 2.50
C GLU A 76 -10.95 1.19 3.14
N ILE A 77 -11.96 1.52 2.33
CA ILE A 77 -13.38 1.57 2.71
C ILE A 77 -14.00 0.17 2.61
N GLY A 78 -14.69 -0.27 3.66
CA GLY A 78 -15.26 -1.62 3.73
C GLY A 78 -16.21 -1.96 2.57
N GLU A 79 -17.11 -1.06 2.16
CA GLU A 79 -17.98 -1.27 1.01
C GLU A 79 -17.20 -1.45 -0.29
N ASN A 80 -16.10 -0.70 -0.46
CA ASN A 80 -15.23 -0.81 -1.63
C ASN A 80 -14.44 -2.13 -1.63
N ILE A 81 -14.03 -2.62 -0.44
CA ILE A 81 -13.41 -3.94 -0.30
C ILE A 81 -14.35 -5.03 -0.80
N VAL A 82 -15.65 -4.94 -0.46
CA VAL A 82 -16.65 -5.90 -0.94
C VAL A 82 -16.89 -5.78 -2.45
N GLU A 83 -16.85 -4.56 -2.99
CA GLU A 83 -17.03 -4.33 -4.43
C GLU A 83 -15.81 -4.78 -5.25
N TYR A 84 -14.58 -4.56 -4.74
CA TYR A 84 -13.33 -4.85 -5.42
C TYR A 84 -12.36 -5.73 -4.60
N PRO A 85 -12.78 -6.90 -4.08
CA PRO A 85 -11.97 -7.70 -3.16
C PRO A 85 -10.64 -8.18 -3.76
N GLN A 86 -10.56 -8.26 -5.09
CA GLN A 86 -9.33 -8.61 -5.80
C GLN A 86 -8.24 -7.55 -5.63
N TYR A 87 -8.60 -6.26 -5.50
CA TYR A 87 -7.62 -5.18 -5.36
C TYR A 87 -7.05 -5.12 -3.95
N THR A 88 -7.89 -5.30 -2.91
CA THR A 88 -7.41 -5.46 -1.53
C THR A 88 -6.42 -6.63 -1.41
N ARG A 89 -6.76 -7.79 -2.01
CA ARG A 89 -5.81 -8.92 -2.04
C ARG A 89 -4.53 -8.59 -2.79
N MET A 90 -4.60 -7.82 -3.87
CA MET A 90 -3.44 -7.40 -4.66
C MET A 90 -2.51 -6.50 -3.85
N VAL A 91 -3.05 -5.51 -3.13
CA VAL A 91 -2.28 -4.62 -2.24
C VAL A 91 -1.59 -5.44 -1.15
N ALA A 92 -2.34 -6.29 -0.45
CA ALA A 92 -1.81 -7.12 0.63
C ALA A 92 -0.77 -8.15 0.13
N ALA A 93 -1.02 -8.81 -1.01
CA ALA A 93 -0.08 -9.76 -1.63
C ALA A 93 1.22 -9.09 -2.07
N ALA A 94 1.18 -7.81 -2.44
CA ALA A 94 2.36 -7.01 -2.73
C ALA A 94 3.11 -6.54 -1.47
N GLY A 95 2.63 -6.92 -0.28
CA GLY A 95 3.29 -6.63 1.00
C GLY A 95 2.94 -5.30 1.62
N TYR A 96 2.03 -4.53 1.03
CA TYR A 96 1.63 -3.22 1.57
C TYR A 96 0.63 -3.37 2.72
N PRO A 97 0.74 -2.55 3.78
CA PRO A 97 -0.28 -2.48 4.81
C PRO A 97 -1.63 -2.02 4.26
N VAL A 98 -2.70 -2.74 4.65
CA VAL A 98 -4.09 -2.36 4.41
C VAL A 98 -4.71 -2.02 5.75
N GLU A 99 -5.15 -0.79 5.91
CA GLU A 99 -5.66 -0.19 7.13
C GLU A 99 -7.12 0.26 6.93
N ASP A 100 -7.78 0.62 8.01
CA ASP A 100 -9.21 0.87 8.08
C ASP A 100 -9.56 2.32 7.76
N HIS A 101 -10.46 2.54 6.77
CA HIS A 101 -11.07 3.84 6.45
C HIS A 101 -12.59 3.86 6.65
N THR A 102 -13.08 3.08 7.61
CA THR A 102 -14.50 2.87 7.93
C THR A 102 -15.25 2.04 6.88
N TRP A 103 -16.51 1.67 7.18
CA TRP A 103 -17.32 0.84 6.28
C TRP A 103 -17.95 1.65 5.14
N THR A 104 -18.61 2.78 5.46
CA THR A 104 -19.34 3.61 4.49
C THR A 104 -18.83 5.03 4.37
N HIS A 105 -17.64 5.31 4.89
CA HIS A 105 -17.02 6.64 4.84
C HIS A 105 -17.85 7.79 5.48
N PRO A 106 -18.47 7.60 6.67
CA PRO A 106 -19.19 8.68 7.32
C PRO A 106 -18.26 9.62 8.10
N ASP A 107 -18.69 10.85 8.32
CA ASP A 107 -18.13 11.68 9.38
C ASP A 107 -18.46 11.05 10.75
N LEU A 108 -17.45 10.45 11.39
CA LEU A 108 -17.60 9.72 12.63
C LEU A 108 -18.07 10.58 13.81
N THR A 109 -17.87 11.90 13.75
CA THR A 109 -18.32 12.85 14.79
C THR A 109 -19.84 13.04 14.77
N THR A 110 -20.49 12.67 13.68
CA THR A 110 -21.94 12.88 13.46
C THR A 110 -22.79 11.63 13.70
N ILE A 111 -22.15 10.45 13.82
CA ILE A 111 -22.87 9.18 13.98
C ILE A 111 -23.02 8.78 15.45
N PRO A 112 -24.10 8.03 15.80
CA PRO A 112 -24.23 7.46 17.15
C PRO A 112 -23.10 6.47 17.46
N VAL A 113 -22.64 6.45 18.72
CA VAL A 113 -21.61 5.49 19.20
C VAL A 113 -21.96 4.02 18.87
N ALA A 114 -23.24 3.68 18.88
CA ALA A 114 -23.71 2.34 18.54
C ALA A 114 -23.42 1.91 17.09
N GLN A 115 -23.04 2.85 16.21
CA GLN A 115 -22.67 2.55 14.81
C GLN A 115 -21.16 2.30 14.62
N PHE A 116 -20.32 2.60 15.60
CA PHE A 116 -18.88 2.37 15.48
C PHE A 116 -18.50 0.91 15.19
N PRO A 117 -19.14 -0.12 15.81
CA PRO A 117 -18.87 -1.50 15.43
C PRO A 117 -19.14 -1.79 13.94
N TYR A 118 -20.20 -1.22 13.38
CA TYR A 118 -20.50 -1.36 11.96
C TYR A 118 -19.45 -0.66 11.09
N GLN A 119 -19.00 0.53 11.50
CA GLN A 119 -18.06 1.31 10.70
C GLN A 119 -16.61 0.81 10.80
N ILE A 120 -16.17 0.38 11.98
CA ILE A 120 -14.79 0.01 12.23
C ILE A 120 -14.64 -1.51 12.31
N ASP A 121 -15.35 -2.19 13.23
CA ASP A 121 -15.09 -3.62 13.47
C ASP A 121 -15.41 -4.46 12.23
N GLN A 122 -16.42 -4.07 11.45
CA GLN A 122 -16.76 -4.79 10.21
C GLN A 122 -15.69 -4.63 9.14
N THR A 123 -15.16 -3.41 8.94
CA THR A 123 -14.06 -3.15 7.99
C THR A 123 -12.82 -3.94 8.36
N GLN A 124 -12.45 -3.94 9.63
CA GLN A 124 -11.32 -4.73 10.13
C GLN A 124 -11.47 -6.23 9.89
N ASN A 125 -12.67 -6.75 10.16
CA ASN A 125 -12.96 -8.16 9.92
C ASN A 125 -12.86 -8.52 8.43
N GLU A 126 -13.33 -7.63 7.55
CA GLU A 126 -13.25 -7.84 6.10
C GLU A 126 -11.80 -7.84 5.61
N ILE A 127 -10.99 -6.85 6.03
CA ILE A 127 -9.55 -6.81 5.72
C ILE A 127 -8.87 -8.09 6.21
N ALA A 128 -9.08 -8.46 7.47
CA ALA A 128 -8.45 -9.65 8.05
C ALA A 128 -8.86 -10.94 7.34
N SER A 129 -10.14 -11.06 6.97
CA SER A 129 -10.67 -12.22 6.25
C SER A 129 -10.06 -12.39 4.86
N LEU A 130 -9.87 -11.28 4.14
CA LEU A 130 -9.37 -11.29 2.77
C LEU A 130 -7.86 -11.43 2.67
N THR A 131 -7.12 -10.83 3.60
CA THR A 131 -5.69 -10.61 3.48
C THR A 131 -4.85 -11.36 4.53
N GLY A 132 -5.48 -11.74 5.64
CA GLY A 132 -4.77 -12.22 6.83
C GLY A 132 -4.04 -11.12 7.61
N GLN A 133 -4.09 -9.86 7.15
CA GLN A 133 -3.55 -8.70 7.90
C GLN A 133 -4.53 -8.31 9.01
N THR A 134 -4.00 -7.78 10.11
CA THR A 134 -4.80 -7.18 11.17
C THR A 134 -4.51 -5.69 11.15
N PRO A 135 -5.46 -4.83 10.76
CA PRO A 135 -5.25 -3.38 10.76
C PRO A 135 -4.84 -2.88 12.14
N ALA A 136 -3.91 -1.95 12.18
CA ALA A 136 -3.41 -1.33 13.41
C ALA A 136 -3.95 0.09 13.59
N CYS A 137 -4.43 0.68 12.52
CA CYS A 137 -4.90 2.06 12.48
C CYS A 137 -6.31 2.18 11.89
N VAL A 138 -6.95 3.30 12.26
CA VAL A 138 -8.13 3.83 11.58
C VAL A 138 -7.81 5.26 11.16
N ARG A 139 -8.06 5.61 9.91
CA ARG A 139 -8.12 7.00 9.48
C ARG A 139 -9.58 7.43 9.45
N PRO A 140 -10.00 8.38 10.31
CA PRO A 140 -11.35 8.92 10.24
C PRO A 140 -11.58 9.66 8.92
N PRO A 141 -12.68 9.39 8.21
CA PRO A 141 -13.04 10.15 7.01
C PRO A 141 -13.04 11.65 7.25
N TYR A 142 -12.61 12.42 6.25
CA TYR A 142 -12.53 13.91 6.29
C TYR A 142 -11.57 14.45 7.36
N ASP A 143 -10.71 13.61 7.94
CA ASP A 143 -9.92 13.92 9.15
C ASP A 143 -10.81 14.45 10.29
N ALA A 144 -12.09 14.00 10.35
CA ALA A 144 -13.08 14.44 11.32
C ALA A 144 -13.04 13.55 12.56
N TRP A 145 -12.59 14.12 13.66
CA TRP A 145 -12.51 13.41 14.95
C TRP A 145 -12.75 14.34 16.14
N ASP A 146 -13.31 13.78 17.19
CA ASP A 146 -13.46 14.37 18.50
C ASP A 146 -13.03 13.37 19.59
N THR A 147 -13.18 13.74 20.86
CA THR A 147 -12.83 12.86 21.98
C THR A 147 -13.59 11.53 21.91
N THR A 148 -14.85 11.54 21.47
CA THR A 148 -15.65 10.31 21.36
C THR A 148 -15.07 9.38 20.29
N VAL A 149 -14.72 9.91 19.12
CA VAL A 149 -14.10 9.15 18.03
C VAL A 149 -12.77 8.54 18.50
N LEU A 150 -11.91 9.36 19.10
CA LEU A 150 -10.62 8.90 19.62
C LEU A 150 -10.76 7.78 20.66
N ASP A 151 -11.70 7.95 21.61
CA ASP A 151 -11.96 6.95 22.63
C ASP A 151 -12.51 5.63 22.02
N GLN A 152 -13.40 5.72 21.04
CA GLN A 152 -13.95 4.55 20.35
C GLN A 152 -12.89 3.77 19.57
N ILE A 153 -11.97 4.45 18.91
CA ILE A 153 -10.85 3.83 18.17
C ILE A 153 -9.87 3.21 19.18
N ALA A 154 -9.48 3.94 20.23
CA ALA A 154 -8.56 3.46 21.25
C ALA A 154 -9.08 2.24 22.02
N GLN A 155 -10.39 2.16 22.32
CA GLN A 155 -11.01 1.00 22.97
C GLN A 155 -10.89 -0.29 22.15
N ARG A 156 -10.68 -0.19 20.83
CA ARG A 156 -10.43 -1.30 19.92
C ARG A 156 -8.95 -1.67 19.82
N GLY A 157 -8.07 -0.96 20.54
CA GLY A 157 -6.63 -1.15 20.47
C GLY A 157 -5.99 -0.58 19.20
N LEU A 158 -6.71 0.30 18.50
CA LEU A 158 -6.28 0.90 17.25
C LEU A 158 -5.72 2.29 17.44
N THR A 159 -4.86 2.70 16.54
CA THR A 159 -4.32 4.06 16.46
C THR A 159 -5.17 4.91 15.52
N THR A 160 -5.57 6.10 15.96
CA THR A 160 -6.15 7.08 15.04
C THR A 160 -5.02 7.70 14.22
N MET A 161 -5.09 7.57 12.90
CA MET A 161 -4.08 8.09 11.99
C MET A 161 -4.64 9.27 11.18
N SER A 162 -4.01 10.42 11.33
CA SER A 162 -4.28 11.62 10.53
C SER A 162 -3.18 11.82 9.48
N TYR A 163 -3.20 12.94 8.79
CA TYR A 163 -2.18 13.35 7.82
C TYR A 163 -1.71 14.77 8.09
N SER A 164 -0.59 15.12 7.50
CA SER A 164 0.02 16.45 7.65
C SER A 164 0.21 17.18 6.32
N VAL A 165 0.04 16.49 5.20
CA VAL A 165 0.13 17.05 3.84
C VAL A 165 -1.05 16.51 3.03
N ASP A 166 -1.95 17.40 2.62
CA ASP A 166 -3.08 17.11 1.73
C ASP A 166 -2.89 17.86 0.40
N PRO A 167 -2.53 17.18 -0.68
CA PRO A 167 -2.41 17.80 -2.00
C PRO A 167 -3.74 18.09 -2.66
N LYS A 168 -4.86 17.62 -2.10
CA LYS A 168 -6.22 17.71 -2.67
C LYS A 168 -6.31 17.10 -4.07
N ASP A 169 -5.67 15.98 -4.26
CA ASP A 169 -5.66 15.22 -5.50
C ASP A 169 -7.07 14.79 -5.92
N TRP A 170 -7.94 14.51 -4.94
CA TRP A 170 -9.35 14.21 -5.14
C TRP A 170 -10.13 15.30 -5.91
N SER A 171 -9.62 16.52 -5.94
CA SER A 171 -10.27 17.67 -6.62
C SER A 171 -9.80 17.84 -8.07
N LEU A 172 -8.93 16.96 -8.57
CA LEU A 172 -8.33 17.02 -9.92
C LEU A 172 -7.70 18.40 -10.23
N PRO A 173 -6.72 18.84 -9.40
CA PRO A 173 -6.13 20.17 -9.53
C PRO A 173 -5.06 20.28 -10.64
N GLY A 174 -4.78 19.18 -11.34
CA GLY A 174 -3.69 19.00 -12.30
C GLY A 174 -2.45 18.35 -11.69
N VAL A 175 -1.83 17.45 -12.45
CA VAL A 175 -0.67 16.63 -12.06
C VAL A 175 0.43 17.48 -11.39
N GLN A 176 0.87 18.56 -12.04
CA GLN A 176 1.94 19.41 -11.50
C GLN A 176 1.54 20.07 -10.17
N THR A 177 0.26 20.43 -10.00
CA THR A 177 -0.23 21.02 -8.74
C THR A 177 -0.15 20.00 -7.58
N ILE A 178 -0.47 18.74 -7.84
CA ILE A 178 -0.33 17.65 -6.86
C ILE A 178 1.14 17.51 -6.47
N VAL A 179 2.06 17.42 -7.44
CA VAL A 179 3.50 17.34 -7.21
C VAL A 179 3.98 18.51 -6.36
N ASP A 180 3.68 19.75 -6.78
CA ASP A 180 4.14 20.95 -6.10
C ASP A 180 3.65 21.02 -4.64
N ARG A 181 2.41 20.60 -4.39
CA ARG A 181 1.84 20.57 -3.03
C ARG A 181 2.50 19.53 -2.15
N VAL A 182 2.73 18.32 -2.64
CA VAL A 182 3.39 17.26 -1.87
C VAL A 182 4.85 17.62 -1.60
N VAL A 183 5.60 17.93 -2.65
CA VAL A 183 7.06 18.16 -2.57
C VAL A 183 7.38 19.47 -1.84
N GLY A 184 6.57 20.50 -2.06
CA GLY A 184 6.73 21.80 -1.41
C GLY A 184 6.34 21.82 0.08
N ALA A 185 5.42 20.95 0.51
CA ALA A 185 5.01 20.81 1.90
C ALA A 185 5.75 19.71 2.67
N ALA A 186 6.69 18.99 2.03
CA ALA A 186 7.39 17.87 2.63
C ALA A 186 8.29 18.32 3.81
N PHE A 187 8.19 17.61 4.93
CA PHE A 187 9.08 17.75 6.09
C PHE A 187 9.32 16.38 6.73
N PRO A 188 10.41 16.20 7.52
CA PRO A 188 10.68 14.94 8.17
C PRO A 188 9.54 14.49 9.10
N GLY A 189 8.99 13.30 8.86
CA GLY A 189 7.85 12.75 9.58
C GLY A 189 6.50 13.08 8.96
N ALA A 190 6.44 13.74 7.81
CA ALA A 190 5.17 14.04 7.14
C ALA A 190 4.45 12.76 6.70
N VAL A 191 3.13 12.78 6.81
CA VAL A 191 2.19 11.81 6.25
C VAL A 191 1.41 12.52 5.15
N VAL A 192 1.54 11.99 3.92
CA VAL A 192 0.89 12.54 2.73
C VAL A 192 -0.41 11.78 2.49
N ASP A 193 -1.50 12.51 2.41
CA ASP A 193 -2.84 12.01 2.09
C ASP A 193 -3.11 12.13 0.60
N MET A 194 -3.14 11.01 -0.09
CA MET A 194 -3.57 10.88 -1.49
C MET A 194 -4.68 9.85 -1.57
N HIS A 195 -5.24 9.65 -2.76
CA HIS A 195 -6.38 8.75 -2.93
C HIS A 195 -6.15 7.79 -4.10
N ASP A 196 -6.62 6.54 -3.94
CA ASP A 196 -6.65 5.53 -5.01
C ASP A 196 -8.07 5.05 -5.33
N GLY A 197 -9.07 5.51 -4.53
CA GLY A 197 -10.49 5.29 -4.71
C GLY A 197 -11.32 6.58 -4.70
N GLY A 198 -12.65 6.44 -4.67
CA GLY A 198 -13.59 7.56 -4.52
C GLY A 198 -13.75 8.46 -5.76
N GLY A 199 -13.31 8.03 -6.96
CA GLY A 199 -13.51 8.78 -8.21
C GLY A 199 -12.37 8.64 -9.22
N ASP A 200 -12.20 9.66 -10.08
CA ASP A 200 -11.08 9.72 -11.01
C ASP A 200 -9.78 10.06 -10.24
N ARG A 201 -8.78 9.21 -10.35
CA ARG A 201 -7.46 9.36 -9.72
C ARG A 201 -6.32 9.27 -10.73
N SER A 202 -6.64 9.52 -12.00
CA SER A 202 -5.63 9.53 -13.07
C SER A 202 -4.49 10.52 -12.78
N GLU A 203 -4.81 11.71 -12.30
CA GLU A 203 -3.81 12.73 -11.96
C GLU A 203 -2.93 12.30 -10.78
N THR A 204 -3.48 11.58 -9.79
CA THR A 204 -2.70 10.99 -8.69
C THR A 204 -1.71 9.98 -9.22
N VAL A 205 -2.16 9.03 -10.06
CA VAL A 205 -1.29 8.03 -10.69
C VAL A 205 -0.17 8.70 -11.49
N ASP A 206 -0.51 9.71 -12.30
CA ASP A 206 0.46 10.42 -13.16
C ASP A 206 1.45 11.27 -12.35
N ALA A 207 1.06 11.78 -11.17
CA ALA A 207 1.92 12.58 -10.30
C ALA A 207 2.94 11.74 -9.52
N LEU A 208 2.60 10.51 -9.15
CA LEU A 208 3.41 9.65 -8.28
C LEU A 208 4.87 9.47 -8.72
N PRO A 209 5.21 9.21 -9.99
CA PRO A 209 6.60 9.05 -10.43
C PRO A 209 7.46 10.27 -10.10
N GLN A 210 6.93 11.47 -10.32
CA GLN A 210 7.66 12.71 -10.04
C GLN A 210 7.73 12.97 -8.53
N ILE A 211 6.64 12.78 -7.78
CA ILE A 211 6.62 12.91 -6.32
C ILE A 211 7.71 12.04 -5.69
N ILE A 212 7.77 10.76 -6.05
CA ILE A 212 8.75 9.82 -5.51
C ILE A 212 10.17 10.30 -5.83
N GLY A 213 10.46 10.60 -7.10
CA GLY A 213 11.79 11.05 -7.53
C GLY A 213 12.23 12.35 -6.84
N ASP A 214 11.34 13.32 -6.71
CA ASP A 214 11.64 14.61 -6.10
C ASP A 214 11.85 14.48 -4.58
N LEU A 215 11.06 13.66 -3.88
CA LEU A 215 11.25 13.39 -2.45
C LEU A 215 12.58 12.66 -2.18
N GLU A 216 12.91 11.63 -2.97
CA GLU A 216 14.19 10.92 -2.85
C GLU A 216 15.37 11.85 -3.16
N SER A 217 15.26 12.72 -4.17
CA SER A 217 16.28 13.70 -4.51
C SER A 217 16.54 14.73 -3.40
N GLN A 218 15.50 15.04 -2.60
CA GLN A 218 15.59 15.86 -1.40
C GLN A 218 16.14 15.09 -0.17
N GLY A 219 16.47 13.81 -0.34
CA GLY A 219 17.01 12.95 0.70
C GLY A 219 15.97 12.38 1.67
N TYR A 220 14.70 12.33 1.28
CA TYR A 220 13.71 11.59 2.03
C TYR A 220 13.83 10.10 1.78
N THR A 221 13.55 9.32 2.83
CA THR A 221 13.30 7.88 2.74
C THR A 221 11.81 7.67 2.93
N LEU A 222 11.16 7.03 1.97
CA LEU A 222 9.76 6.67 2.09
C LEU A 222 9.62 5.50 3.06
N VAL A 223 8.59 5.54 3.91
CA VAL A 223 8.33 4.51 4.92
C VAL A 223 6.82 4.22 5.00
N PRO A 224 6.43 2.98 5.33
CA PRO A 224 5.03 2.69 5.62
C PRO A 224 4.68 3.20 7.02
N ILE A 225 3.39 3.35 7.30
CA ILE A 225 2.85 3.65 8.63
C ILE A 225 1.84 2.58 9.04
N CYS A 226 1.52 2.53 10.34
CA CYS A 226 0.60 1.59 10.97
C CYS A 226 1.05 0.12 10.91
N GLY A 227 1.33 -0.41 9.74
CA GLY A 227 1.91 -1.73 9.50
C GLY A 227 3.34 -1.63 8.94
N ALA A 228 4.10 -2.71 9.07
CA ALA A 228 5.35 -2.85 8.32
C ALA A 228 5.05 -3.44 6.94
N MET A 229 5.85 -3.05 5.93
CA MET A 229 5.89 -3.84 4.71
C MET A 229 6.26 -5.28 5.11
N THR A 230 5.44 -6.24 4.75
CA THR A 230 5.85 -7.63 4.86
C THR A 230 6.95 -7.85 3.82
N GLU A 231 8.02 -8.56 4.21
CA GLU A 231 9.01 -8.94 3.21
C GLU A 231 8.26 -9.59 2.04
N HIS A 232 8.46 -9.02 0.87
CA HIS A 232 7.94 -9.62 -0.35
C HIS A 232 8.62 -10.98 -0.49
N VAL A 233 8.00 -12.00 0.09
CA VAL A 233 8.25 -13.36 -0.37
C VAL A 233 7.90 -13.30 -1.85
N PRO A 234 8.77 -13.71 -2.79
CA PRO A 234 8.42 -13.76 -4.20
C PRO A 234 7.13 -14.55 -4.30
N GLN A 235 6.01 -13.83 -4.24
CA GLN A 235 4.69 -14.43 -4.36
C GLN A 235 4.58 -14.78 -5.83
N SER A 236 4.10 -15.96 -6.09
CA SER A 236 3.58 -16.28 -7.41
C SER A 236 2.90 -15.04 -7.94
N SER A 237 3.48 -14.38 -8.95
CA SER A 237 2.97 -13.13 -9.47
C SER A 237 1.50 -13.36 -9.84
N ALA A 238 0.59 -12.84 -9.01
CA ALA A 238 -0.82 -13.06 -9.23
C ALA A 238 -1.23 -12.22 -10.44
N VAL A 239 -1.65 -12.90 -11.50
CA VAL A 239 -2.17 -12.24 -12.69
C VAL A 239 -3.68 -12.11 -12.53
N TYR A 240 -4.16 -10.88 -12.54
CA TYR A 240 -5.57 -10.57 -12.46
C TYR A 240 -6.08 -10.15 -13.83
N SER A 241 -7.15 -10.79 -14.30
CA SER A 241 -7.78 -10.46 -15.57
C SER A 241 -8.83 -9.37 -15.37
N PHE A 242 -8.85 -8.40 -16.28
CA PHE A 242 -9.80 -7.29 -16.29
C PHE A 242 -10.56 -7.27 -17.61
N GLY A 243 -11.82 -6.92 -17.57
CA GLY A 243 -12.68 -6.87 -18.74
C GLY A 243 -12.88 -8.25 -19.38
N SER A 244 -12.65 -8.34 -20.69
CA SER A 244 -12.79 -9.59 -21.45
C SER A 244 -11.52 -10.45 -21.51
N ALA A 245 -10.43 -10.04 -20.83
CA ALA A 245 -9.20 -10.82 -20.84
C ALA A 245 -9.44 -12.19 -20.17
N PRO A 246 -8.99 -13.30 -20.78
CA PRO A 246 -9.15 -14.61 -20.17
C PRO A 246 -8.39 -14.68 -18.85
N PRO A 247 -8.98 -15.25 -17.78
CA PRO A 247 -8.26 -15.44 -16.53
C PRO A 247 -7.09 -16.41 -16.75
N PRO A 248 -5.95 -16.20 -16.07
CA PRO A 248 -4.90 -17.20 -16.05
C PRO A 248 -5.49 -18.48 -15.43
N GLY A 249 -5.43 -19.59 -16.16
CA GLY A 249 -5.98 -20.87 -15.69
C GLY A 249 -5.29 -21.45 -14.47
N GLN A 250 -4.11 -20.95 -14.15
CA GLN A 250 -3.29 -21.29 -12.96
C GLN A 250 -2.52 -20.05 -12.51
N PRO A 251 -2.15 -19.96 -11.22
CA PRO A 251 -1.24 -18.91 -10.76
C PRO A 251 0.08 -18.97 -11.56
N VAL A 252 0.52 -17.81 -12.05
CA VAL A 252 1.83 -17.68 -12.68
C VAL A 252 2.87 -17.58 -11.56
N THR A 253 3.71 -18.59 -11.43
CA THR A 253 4.86 -18.55 -10.51
C THR A 253 6.10 -18.09 -11.29
N SER A 254 6.71 -17.01 -10.85
CA SER A 254 7.92 -16.44 -11.44
C SER A 254 8.95 -16.21 -10.36
N ASP A 255 10.20 -16.55 -10.64
CA ASP A 255 11.33 -16.29 -9.73
C ASP A 255 11.75 -14.80 -9.76
N ALA A 256 11.26 -14.05 -10.75
CA ALA A 256 11.52 -12.62 -10.92
C ALA A 256 10.22 -11.83 -11.14
N PRO A 257 10.17 -10.53 -10.79
CA PRO A 257 9.01 -9.67 -11.00
C PRO A 257 8.54 -9.66 -12.45
N LEU A 258 7.22 -9.71 -12.68
CA LEU A 258 6.64 -9.49 -14.01
C LEU A 258 6.72 -8.01 -14.38
N VAL A 259 7.15 -7.73 -15.61
CA VAL A 259 7.45 -6.36 -16.08
C VAL A 259 6.74 -5.97 -17.37
N GLY A 260 6.04 -6.89 -18.01
CA GLY A 260 5.35 -6.58 -19.26
C GLY A 260 4.33 -7.63 -19.64
N ALA A 261 3.38 -7.22 -20.46
CA ALA A 261 2.41 -8.08 -21.09
C ALA A 261 2.28 -7.72 -22.58
N ALA A 262 2.07 -8.72 -23.42
CA ALA A 262 1.73 -8.55 -24.83
C ALA A 262 0.54 -9.43 -25.19
N VAL A 263 -0.43 -8.87 -25.93
CA VAL A 263 -1.63 -9.58 -26.34
C VAL A 263 -1.32 -10.42 -27.56
N ASP A 264 -1.77 -11.66 -27.57
CA ASP A 264 -1.80 -12.49 -28.79
C ASP A 264 -2.76 -11.84 -29.83
N PRO A 265 -2.35 -11.73 -31.10
CA PRO A 265 -3.20 -11.15 -32.14
C PRO A 265 -4.58 -11.76 -32.29
N SER A 266 -4.81 -13.00 -31.83
CA SER A 266 -6.15 -13.61 -31.78
C SER A 266 -7.09 -12.94 -30.75
N GLY A 267 -6.52 -12.17 -29.79
CA GLY A 267 -7.26 -11.54 -28.71
C GLY A 267 -7.75 -12.50 -27.62
N THR A 268 -7.36 -13.78 -27.69
CA THR A 268 -7.79 -14.82 -26.73
C THR A 268 -6.65 -15.38 -25.87
N GLY A 269 -5.44 -14.83 -26.03
CA GLY A 269 -4.24 -15.14 -25.26
C GLY A 269 -3.35 -13.93 -25.05
N TYR A 270 -2.35 -14.10 -24.19
CA TYR A 270 -1.35 -13.08 -23.92
C TYR A 270 -0.09 -13.69 -23.32
N TRP A 271 1.02 -12.98 -23.46
CA TRP A 271 2.29 -13.32 -22.79
C TRP A 271 2.57 -12.35 -21.67
N LEU A 272 3.21 -12.86 -20.62
CA LEU A 272 3.80 -12.05 -19.55
C LEU A 272 5.30 -12.25 -19.57
N ALA A 273 6.06 -11.18 -19.38
CA ALA A 273 7.51 -11.22 -19.26
C ALA A 273 7.95 -10.85 -17.85
N ALA A 274 8.94 -11.57 -17.34
CA ALA A 274 9.59 -11.29 -16.07
C ALA A 274 10.95 -10.58 -16.28
N GLN A 275 11.47 -9.96 -15.22
CA GLN A 275 12.75 -9.21 -15.25
C GLN A 275 13.96 -10.04 -15.67
N ASP A 276 13.95 -11.34 -15.37
CA ASP A 276 14.97 -12.30 -15.77
C ASP A 276 14.85 -12.77 -17.22
N GLY A 277 13.83 -12.30 -17.94
CA GLY A 277 13.49 -12.74 -19.28
C GLY A 277 12.67 -14.02 -19.36
N GLY A 278 12.12 -14.48 -18.22
CA GLY A 278 11.08 -15.49 -18.17
C GLY A 278 9.85 -15.05 -18.93
N VAL A 279 9.20 -15.95 -19.67
CA VAL A 279 7.97 -15.67 -20.42
C VAL A 279 6.92 -16.72 -20.06
N PHE A 280 5.70 -16.26 -19.84
CA PHE A 280 4.53 -17.08 -19.51
C PHE A 280 3.47 -16.85 -20.57
N ALA A 281 3.09 -17.91 -21.27
CA ALA A 281 2.03 -17.88 -22.26
C ALA A 281 0.70 -18.31 -21.63
N LEU A 282 -0.34 -17.51 -21.83
CA LEU A 282 -1.65 -17.66 -21.19
C LEU A 282 -2.77 -17.59 -22.24
N GLY A 283 -3.85 -18.33 -21.99
CA GLY A 283 -4.96 -18.45 -22.93
C GLY A 283 -4.53 -19.21 -24.19
N SER A 284 -4.75 -18.63 -25.38
CA SER A 284 -4.37 -19.23 -26.68
C SER A 284 -2.93 -18.92 -27.11
N ALA A 285 -2.21 -18.08 -26.35
CA ALA A 285 -0.84 -17.70 -26.70
C ALA A 285 0.12 -18.89 -26.70
N GLY A 286 0.93 -19.04 -27.74
CA GLY A 286 1.97 -20.07 -27.83
C GLY A 286 3.20 -19.72 -26.99
N PHE A 287 3.87 -20.72 -26.44
CA PHE A 287 5.16 -20.50 -25.77
C PHE A 287 6.30 -20.80 -26.76
N ASP A 288 7.05 -19.79 -27.16
CA ASP A 288 8.12 -19.88 -28.15
C ASP A 288 9.53 -19.87 -27.52
N GLY A 289 9.61 -19.75 -26.19
CA GLY A 289 10.85 -19.76 -25.42
C GLY A 289 10.94 -18.57 -24.43
N SER A 290 12.04 -18.54 -23.69
CA SER A 290 12.38 -17.47 -22.74
C SER A 290 13.89 -17.34 -22.62
N LEU A 291 14.42 -16.22 -22.12
CA LEU A 291 15.87 -16.07 -21.97
C LEU A 291 16.46 -17.15 -21.06
N PRO A 292 15.87 -17.50 -19.90
CA PRO A 292 16.34 -18.63 -19.09
C PRO A 292 16.30 -19.96 -19.85
N SER A 293 15.28 -20.24 -20.65
CA SER A 293 15.19 -21.48 -21.44
C SER A 293 16.25 -21.57 -22.53
N LEU A 294 16.76 -20.44 -22.99
CA LEU A 294 17.83 -20.34 -23.98
C LEU A 294 19.22 -20.23 -23.37
N GLY A 295 19.31 -20.22 -22.01
CA GLY A 295 20.57 -20.05 -21.29
C GLY A 295 21.16 -18.65 -21.43
N VAL A 296 20.32 -17.65 -21.69
CA VAL A 296 20.71 -16.25 -21.85
C VAL A 296 20.41 -15.49 -20.57
N ASP A 297 21.43 -14.85 -20.01
CA ASP A 297 21.33 -13.94 -18.87
C ASP A 297 21.43 -12.50 -19.39
N PRO A 298 20.37 -11.68 -19.32
CA PRO A 298 20.41 -10.31 -19.82
C PRO A 298 21.29 -9.43 -18.95
N ALA A 299 22.17 -8.61 -19.57
CA ALA A 299 23.08 -7.72 -18.85
C ALA A 299 22.36 -6.68 -17.97
N ARG A 300 21.10 -6.38 -18.30
CA ARG A 300 20.16 -5.56 -17.50
C ARG A 300 18.79 -6.23 -17.50
N PRO A 301 18.00 -6.06 -16.43
CA PRO A 301 16.67 -6.63 -16.36
C PRO A 301 15.82 -6.32 -17.59
N VAL A 302 15.02 -7.29 -18.03
CA VAL A 302 14.00 -7.08 -19.05
C VAL A 302 13.00 -6.05 -18.53
N ALA A 303 12.60 -5.13 -19.40
CA ALA A 303 11.71 -4.01 -19.10
C ALA A 303 10.37 -4.09 -19.84
N GLY A 304 10.25 -5.00 -20.85
CA GLY A 304 9.01 -5.13 -21.60
C GLY A 304 9.03 -6.26 -22.62
N ILE A 305 7.87 -6.51 -23.21
CA ILE A 305 7.61 -7.52 -24.24
C ILE A 305 6.68 -6.95 -25.31
N ALA A 306 6.90 -7.32 -26.57
CA ALA A 306 6.01 -7.03 -27.70
C ALA A 306 5.85 -8.27 -28.57
N SER A 307 4.62 -8.58 -29.02
CA SER A 307 4.33 -9.71 -29.88
C SER A 307 4.55 -9.39 -31.35
N THR A 308 4.86 -10.41 -32.17
CA THR A 308 4.77 -10.32 -33.65
C THR A 308 3.31 -10.19 -34.08
N SER A 309 3.09 -9.66 -35.29
CA SER A 309 1.74 -9.41 -35.78
C SER A 309 0.92 -10.66 -36.08
N ASP A 310 1.57 -11.81 -36.21
CA ASP A 310 0.96 -13.14 -36.43
C ASP A 310 0.93 -14.02 -35.19
N GLY A 311 1.56 -13.57 -34.09
CA GLY A 311 1.59 -14.30 -32.82
C GLY A 311 2.54 -15.48 -32.78
N GLY A 312 3.47 -15.60 -33.75
CA GLY A 312 4.47 -16.67 -33.85
C GLY A 312 5.76 -16.36 -33.08
N GLY A 313 5.81 -15.23 -32.37
CA GLY A 313 6.98 -14.83 -31.60
C GLY A 313 6.82 -13.51 -30.87
N TYR A 314 7.88 -13.08 -30.20
CA TYR A 314 7.91 -11.82 -29.45
C TYR A 314 9.33 -11.29 -29.26
N TRP A 315 9.43 -10.00 -29.02
CA TRP A 315 10.66 -9.32 -28.61
C TRP A 315 10.61 -9.02 -27.11
N LEU A 316 11.72 -9.30 -26.41
CA LEU A 316 11.97 -8.81 -25.06
C LEU A 316 12.93 -7.64 -25.16
N VAL A 317 12.68 -6.58 -24.38
CA VAL A 317 13.52 -5.38 -24.33
C VAL A 317 14.10 -5.25 -22.92
N ALA A 318 15.42 -5.16 -22.81
CA ALA A 318 16.11 -4.92 -21.56
C ALA A 318 16.31 -3.44 -21.26
N GLY A 319 16.57 -3.09 -20.01
CA GLY A 319 16.71 -1.71 -19.53
C GLY A 319 17.91 -0.94 -20.10
N ASP A 320 18.87 -1.62 -20.73
CA ASP A 320 19.99 -1.03 -21.46
C ASP A 320 19.73 -0.83 -22.96
N GLY A 321 18.51 -1.14 -23.43
CA GLY A 321 18.14 -1.10 -24.84
C GLY A 321 18.45 -2.40 -25.61
N GLY A 322 18.96 -3.44 -24.95
CA GLY A 322 19.12 -4.77 -25.52
C GLY A 322 17.77 -5.34 -25.95
N VAL A 323 17.71 -5.93 -27.14
CA VAL A 323 16.49 -6.57 -27.68
C VAL A 323 16.78 -8.03 -27.96
N PHE A 324 15.89 -8.91 -27.53
CA PHE A 324 15.96 -10.35 -27.74
C PHE A 324 14.75 -10.78 -28.57
N ALA A 325 14.98 -11.43 -29.70
CA ALA A 325 13.95 -11.94 -30.59
C ALA A 325 13.74 -13.44 -30.32
N ILE A 326 12.50 -13.85 -30.08
CA ILE A 326 12.13 -15.24 -29.72
C ILE A 326 10.99 -15.68 -30.64
N GLY A 327 10.99 -16.98 -31.01
CA GLY A 327 10.07 -17.52 -32.00
C GLY A 327 10.42 -17.04 -33.39
N ASP A 328 9.45 -16.56 -34.16
CA ASP A 328 9.63 -16.04 -35.49
C ASP A 328 9.94 -14.54 -35.53
N ALA A 329 10.05 -13.88 -34.37
CA ALA A 329 10.44 -12.48 -34.27
C ALA A 329 11.82 -12.23 -34.92
N ARG A 330 11.94 -11.20 -35.73
CA ARG A 330 13.17 -10.87 -36.47
C ARG A 330 13.68 -9.48 -36.10
N PHE A 331 14.99 -9.30 -36.23
CA PHE A 331 15.60 -7.98 -36.23
C PHE A 331 15.49 -7.37 -37.64
N PHE A 332 15.20 -6.09 -37.72
CA PHE A 332 15.12 -5.33 -38.96
C PHE A 332 16.36 -4.47 -39.12
#